data_439980edb2bee089e8c47832d3968222
#
_entry.id   439980edb2bee089e8c47832d3968222
#
_cell.length_a   1.000
_cell.length_b   1.000
_cell.length_c   1.000
_cell.angle_alpha   90.00
_cell.angle_beta   90.00
_cell.angle_gamma   90.00
#
_symmetry.space_group_name_H-M   'P 1'
#
loop_
_entity.id
_entity.type
_entity.pdbx_description
1 polymer ?
#
loop_
_entity_poly.entity_id
_entity_poly.type
_entity_poly.pdbx_seq_one_letter_code
_entity_poly.pdbx_strand_id
1 'polypeptide(L)'
;VLALLAIGSIWGAAQPACANDQLPANSEAEKGAATDRPGPPIGPPAAIEGFRQARFGMSEEQVRGAIRGDFPVAAASLTGAVNPSEKTTILSLIVPDLLPHTGKAHISYIFGYHSKKLIQVNILWSSDRNPAADETIVGAANSLRDYFASEAFRPDSVVVNHQLAANSILVFRGSDDQKRTVLMVLSGAAAARSETKTASRPSPLTLELSYIEDAAHPDVFRIGKGQF
;
A
#
# COMPACT_ATOMS: atom_id res chain seq x y z
N VAL A 1 18.03 10.14 3.82
CA VAL A 1 16.97 11.03 3.38
C VAL A 1 15.87 10.11 2.86
N LEU A 2 14.89 9.83 3.71
CA LEU A 2 13.72 9.03 3.35
C LEU A 2 12.79 9.94 2.52
N ALA A 3 12.71 9.72 1.22
CA ALA A 3 11.66 10.31 0.41
C ALA A 3 10.37 9.50 0.67
N LEU A 4 9.47 10.03 1.50
CA LEU A 4 8.10 9.58 1.51
C LEU A 4 7.48 9.97 0.17
N LEU A 5 7.15 8.98 -0.65
CA LEU A 5 6.32 9.19 -1.82
C LEU A 5 4.91 9.57 -1.33
N ALA A 6 4.59 10.86 -1.38
CA ALA A 6 3.23 11.33 -1.30
C ALA A 6 2.51 10.80 -2.54
N ILE A 7 1.59 9.86 -2.34
CA ILE A 7 0.67 9.42 -3.40
C ILE A 7 -0.31 10.56 -3.61
N GLY A 8 0.06 11.48 -4.50
CA GLY A 8 -0.79 12.57 -4.95
C GLY A 8 -2.06 11.99 -5.60
N SER A 9 -3.20 12.49 -5.14
CA SER A 9 -4.53 12.13 -5.62
C SER A 9 -4.64 12.37 -7.13
N ILE A 10 -4.53 11.33 -7.95
CA ILE A 10 -4.91 11.36 -9.36
C ILE A 10 -6.37 10.89 -9.45
N TRP A 11 -7.30 11.79 -9.18
CA TRP A 11 -8.70 11.62 -9.55
C TRP A 11 -9.08 12.74 -10.50
N GLY A 12 -8.86 12.50 -11.79
CA GLY A 12 -9.48 13.24 -12.88
C GLY A 12 -10.80 12.55 -13.22
N ALA A 13 -11.92 13.15 -12.84
CA ALA A 13 -13.23 12.74 -13.31
C ALA A 13 -13.39 13.11 -14.79
N ALA A 14 -13.34 12.14 -15.68
CA ALA A 14 -13.81 12.26 -17.04
C ALA A 14 -15.26 11.75 -17.09
N GLN A 15 -16.22 12.64 -17.28
CA GLN A 15 -17.58 12.28 -17.66
C GLN A 15 -17.61 11.92 -19.16
N PRO A 16 -18.21 10.80 -19.57
CA PRO A 16 -18.53 10.59 -20.97
C PRO A 16 -19.84 11.27 -21.32
N ALA A 17 -19.81 12.06 -22.39
CA ALA A 17 -20.97 12.62 -23.04
C ALA A 17 -21.82 11.52 -23.67
N CYS A 18 -23.13 11.60 -23.47
CA CYS A 18 -24.13 10.79 -24.14
C CYS A 18 -24.19 11.15 -25.63
N ALA A 19 -23.98 10.17 -26.51
CA ALA A 19 -24.48 10.20 -27.86
C ALA A 19 -25.34 8.96 -28.07
N ASN A 20 -26.61 9.25 -28.33
CA ASN A 20 -27.64 8.29 -28.75
C ASN A 20 -27.38 7.95 -30.22
N ASP A 21 -27.29 6.66 -30.56
CA ASP A 21 -27.67 6.22 -31.90
C ASP A 21 -28.26 4.82 -31.88
N GLN A 22 -29.27 4.62 -32.66
CA GLN A 22 -30.25 3.52 -32.60
C GLN A 22 -30.01 2.51 -33.73
N LEU A 23 -29.94 1.20 -33.36
CA LEU A 23 -30.39 -0.05 -34.02
C LEU A 23 -29.69 -0.52 -35.32
N PRO A 24 -29.70 -1.85 -35.64
CA PRO A 24 -30.77 -2.83 -35.33
C PRO A 24 -30.31 -4.19 -34.72
N ALA A 25 -31.31 -4.90 -34.27
CA ALA A 25 -31.26 -6.27 -33.78
C ALA A 25 -30.79 -7.28 -34.83
N ASN A 26 -29.84 -8.15 -34.44
CA ASN A 26 -29.77 -9.49 -34.98
C ASN A 26 -29.45 -10.47 -33.84
N SER A 27 -30.38 -11.36 -33.64
CA SER A 27 -30.29 -12.50 -32.76
C SER A 27 -29.45 -13.57 -33.45
N GLU A 28 -28.30 -13.91 -32.83
CA GLU A 28 -27.75 -15.26 -32.94
C GLU A 28 -27.03 -15.63 -31.64
N ALA A 29 -27.39 -16.81 -31.18
CA ALA A 29 -26.93 -17.39 -29.94
C ALA A 29 -25.43 -17.66 -29.98
N GLU A 30 -24.65 -17.03 -29.13
CA GLU A 30 -23.35 -17.54 -28.73
C GLU A 30 -23.37 -18.02 -27.28
N LYS A 31 -23.37 -19.34 -27.22
CA LYS A 31 -23.25 -20.17 -26.05
C LYS A 31 -21.81 -20.10 -25.52
N GLY A 32 -21.66 -19.60 -24.30
CA GLY A 32 -20.62 -20.10 -23.42
C GLY A 32 -19.25 -19.46 -23.50
N ALA A 33 -19.07 -18.38 -22.77
CA ALA A 33 -17.85 -18.19 -21.99
C ALA A 33 -18.29 -17.86 -20.56
N ALA A 34 -18.35 -18.88 -19.73
CA ALA A 34 -18.40 -18.70 -18.29
C ALA A 34 -17.11 -17.98 -17.90
N THR A 35 -17.19 -16.67 -17.69
CA THR A 35 -16.16 -15.94 -16.99
C THR A 35 -16.09 -16.54 -15.59
N ASP A 36 -15.02 -17.27 -15.35
CA ASP A 36 -14.62 -17.80 -14.05
C ASP A 36 -14.31 -16.58 -13.13
N ARG A 37 -15.38 -15.94 -12.64
CA ARG A 37 -15.28 -15.00 -11.54
C ARG A 37 -15.11 -15.86 -10.31
N PRO A 38 -13.97 -15.71 -9.57
CA PRO A 38 -13.87 -16.32 -8.27
C PRO A 38 -15.14 -16.02 -7.48
N GLY A 39 -15.78 -17.06 -6.94
CA GLY A 39 -16.93 -16.87 -6.07
C GLY A 39 -16.57 -15.96 -4.89
N PRO A 40 -17.55 -15.35 -4.22
CA PRO A 40 -17.26 -14.51 -3.05
C PRO A 40 -16.43 -15.31 -2.05
N PRO A 41 -15.42 -14.71 -1.44
CA PRO A 41 -14.56 -15.40 -0.48
C PRO A 41 -15.42 -15.96 0.67
N ILE A 42 -15.19 -17.23 0.99
CA ILE A 42 -15.90 -17.95 2.05
C ILE A 42 -15.15 -17.69 3.35
N GLY A 43 -15.51 -16.63 4.07
CA GLY A 43 -14.86 -16.29 5.34
C GLY A 43 -15.54 -15.09 6.02
N PRO A 44 -15.20 -14.80 7.29
CA PRO A 44 -15.63 -13.55 7.91
C PRO A 44 -15.08 -12.36 7.11
N PRO A 45 -15.79 -11.21 7.09
CA PRO A 45 -15.30 -10.00 6.43
C PRO A 45 -13.91 -9.62 6.91
N ALA A 46 -13.05 -9.19 5.99
CA ALA A 46 -11.74 -8.67 6.34
C ALA A 46 -11.88 -7.45 7.27
N ALA A 47 -11.05 -7.38 8.31
CA ALA A 47 -11.03 -6.28 9.26
C ALA A 47 -9.62 -5.70 9.37
N ILE A 48 -9.43 -4.48 8.89
CA ILE A 48 -8.15 -3.79 8.93
C ILE A 48 -8.14 -2.85 10.13
N GLU A 49 -7.55 -3.28 11.23
CA GLU A 49 -7.56 -2.48 12.47
C GLU A 49 -6.24 -1.74 12.73
N GLY A 50 -5.23 -1.98 11.91
CA GLY A 50 -3.87 -1.48 12.06
C GLY A 50 -2.84 -2.55 11.73
N PHE A 51 -1.70 -2.55 12.44
CA PHE A 51 -0.64 -3.53 12.25
C PHE A 51 -0.24 -4.16 13.59
N ARG A 52 -0.43 -5.48 13.73
CA ARG A 52 -0.21 -6.23 14.96
C ARG A 52 -0.98 -5.62 16.14
N GLN A 53 -0.30 -5.25 17.24
CA GLN A 53 -0.96 -4.63 18.40
C GLN A 53 -1.23 -3.13 18.23
N ALA A 54 -0.61 -2.45 17.26
CA ALA A 54 -0.84 -1.05 16.99
C ALA A 54 -2.12 -0.87 16.16
N ARG A 55 -3.16 -0.30 16.78
CA ARG A 55 -4.49 -0.09 16.20
C ARG A 55 -4.69 1.35 15.78
N PHE A 56 -5.45 1.61 14.73
CA PHE A 56 -5.89 2.95 14.37
C PHE A 56 -6.60 3.64 15.54
N GLY A 57 -6.43 4.94 15.67
CA GLY A 57 -6.96 5.72 16.78
C GLY A 57 -6.15 5.68 18.07
N MET A 58 -5.09 4.86 18.17
CA MET A 58 -4.17 4.85 19.30
C MET A 58 -3.35 6.14 19.35
N SER A 59 -3.05 6.63 20.59
CA SER A 59 -2.09 7.70 20.80
C SER A 59 -0.65 7.21 20.56
N GLU A 60 0.28 8.16 20.41
CA GLU A 60 1.71 7.85 20.26
C GLU A 60 2.22 6.97 21.42
N GLU A 61 1.84 7.27 22.65
CA GLU A 61 2.25 6.50 23.83
C GLU A 61 1.73 5.05 23.79
N GLN A 62 0.47 4.86 23.39
CA GLN A 62 -0.13 3.53 23.23
C GLN A 62 0.59 2.74 22.14
N VAL A 63 0.90 3.38 21.00
CA VAL A 63 1.66 2.75 19.90
C VAL A 63 3.08 2.39 20.35
N ARG A 64 3.76 3.25 21.13
CA ARG A 64 5.07 2.92 21.72
C ARG A 64 4.97 1.70 22.65
N GLY A 65 3.86 1.55 23.37
CA GLY A 65 3.56 0.35 24.16
C GLY A 65 3.40 -0.90 23.29
N ALA A 66 2.60 -0.82 22.22
CA ALA A 66 2.39 -1.89 21.25
C ALA A 66 3.71 -2.31 20.58
N ILE A 67 4.54 -1.35 20.15
CA ILE A 67 5.86 -1.62 19.56
C ILE A 67 6.77 -2.39 20.52
N ARG A 68 6.81 -2.03 21.80
CA ARG A 68 7.61 -2.77 22.79
C ARG A 68 7.13 -4.22 22.98
N GLY A 69 5.82 -4.45 22.87
CA GLY A 69 5.25 -5.80 22.90
C GLY A 69 5.55 -6.60 21.65
N ASP A 70 5.39 -6.00 20.48
CA ASP A 70 5.55 -6.66 19.18
C ASP A 70 7.02 -6.88 18.80
N PHE A 71 7.90 -5.94 19.16
CA PHE A 71 9.30 -5.87 18.73
C PHE A 71 10.25 -5.46 19.85
N PRO A 72 10.39 -6.26 20.91
CA PRO A 72 11.12 -5.86 22.13
C PRO A 72 12.59 -5.47 21.85
N VAL A 73 13.24 -6.15 20.90
CA VAL A 73 14.64 -5.86 20.53
C VAL A 73 14.74 -4.61 19.66
N ALA A 74 13.84 -4.46 18.69
CA ALA A 74 13.88 -3.34 17.74
C ALA A 74 13.36 -2.03 18.36
N ALA A 75 12.59 -2.09 19.46
CA ALA A 75 12.07 -0.91 20.14
C ALA A 75 13.16 0.07 20.62
N ALA A 76 14.38 -0.41 20.86
CA ALA A 76 15.53 0.42 21.20
C ALA A 76 15.99 1.35 20.03
N SER A 77 15.65 1.01 18.78
CA SER A 77 15.96 1.79 17.58
C SER A 77 14.85 2.75 17.16
N LEU A 78 13.79 2.90 17.98
CA LEU A 78 12.64 3.73 17.67
C LEU A 78 13.03 5.21 17.57
N THR A 79 12.74 5.81 16.43
CA THR A 79 12.99 7.22 16.14
C THR A 79 11.68 7.96 15.87
N GLY A 80 11.64 9.25 16.20
CA GLY A 80 10.53 10.15 15.92
C GLY A 80 10.91 11.22 14.91
N ALA A 81 9.99 11.56 14.01
CA ALA A 81 10.14 12.63 13.03
C ALA A 81 8.78 13.31 12.77
N VAL A 82 8.83 14.49 12.13
CA VAL A 82 7.64 15.18 11.63
C VAL A 82 7.78 15.31 10.12
N ASN A 83 6.73 14.92 9.39
CA ASN A 83 6.66 15.15 7.94
C ASN A 83 6.50 16.66 7.70
N PRO A 84 7.43 17.33 7.02
CA PRO A 84 7.37 18.78 6.86
C PRO A 84 6.22 19.27 5.98
N SER A 85 5.73 18.45 5.06
CA SER A 85 4.63 18.80 4.15
C SER A 85 3.27 18.54 4.78
N GLU A 86 3.05 17.37 5.33
CA GLU A 86 1.77 16.92 5.87
C GLU A 86 1.60 17.25 7.37
N LYS A 87 2.69 17.69 8.03
CA LYS A 87 2.75 17.99 9.47
C LYS A 87 2.33 16.82 10.37
N THR A 88 2.33 15.61 9.84
CA THR A 88 2.10 14.36 10.56
C THR A 88 3.32 13.98 11.39
N THR A 89 3.09 13.39 12.57
CA THR A 89 4.17 12.80 13.37
C THR A 89 4.40 11.36 12.92
N ILE A 90 5.65 10.94 12.88
CA ILE A 90 6.05 9.60 12.44
C ILE A 90 6.92 8.97 13.51
N LEU A 91 6.59 7.75 13.92
CA LEU A 91 7.50 6.87 14.66
C LEU A 91 8.02 5.79 13.72
N SER A 92 9.33 5.62 13.64
CA SER A 92 9.95 4.64 12.75
C SER A 92 10.90 3.73 13.53
N LEU A 93 10.92 2.44 13.12
CA LEU A 93 11.88 1.47 13.62
C LEU A 93 12.31 0.54 12.49
N ILE A 94 13.45 -0.14 12.69
CA ILE A 94 13.98 -1.14 11.78
C ILE A 94 13.83 -2.49 12.45
N VAL A 95 13.13 -3.41 11.79
CA VAL A 95 12.93 -4.79 12.25
C VAL A 95 13.71 -5.70 11.32
N PRO A 96 14.70 -6.47 11.82
CA PRO A 96 15.33 -7.52 11.03
C PRO A 96 14.32 -8.67 10.84
N ASP A 97 14.31 -9.24 9.63
CA ASP A 97 13.56 -10.46 9.33
C ASP A 97 12.07 -10.45 9.72
N LEU A 98 11.36 -9.35 9.43
CA LEU A 98 9.91 -9.28 9.61
C LEU A 98 9.18 -10.33 8.76
N LEU A 99 9.70 -10.59 7.56
CA LEU A 99 9.39 -11.74 6.71
C LEU A 99 10.69 -12.53 6.48
N PRO A 100 10.66 -13.86 6.46
CA PRO A 100 11.85 -14.69 6.30
C PRO A 100 12.66 -14.31 5.05
N HIS A 101 13.95 -14.11 5.25
CA HIS A 101 14.93 -13.83 4.18
C HIS A 101 14.75 -12.51 3.42
N THR A 102 13.77 -11.66 3.75
CA THR A 102 13.57 -10.37 3.08
C THR A 102 14.51 -9.27 3.58
N GLY A 103 15.29 -9.56 4.62
CA GLY A 103 16.16 -8.59 5.26
C GLY A 103 15.39 -7.59 6.13
N LYS A 104 15.97 -6.40 6.29
CA LYS A 104 15.44 -5.38 7.19
C LYS A 104 14.17 -4.74 6.65
N ALA A 105 13.11 -4.74 7.46
CA ALA A 105 11.91 -3.96 7.24
C ALA A 105 11.97 -2.63 7.99
N HIS A 106 11.66 -1.54 7.31
CA HIS A 106 11.44 -0.23 7.91
C HIS A 106 9.96 -0.05 8.17
N ILE A 107 9.55 0.05 9.43
CA ILE A 107 8.16 0.25 9.82
C ILE A 107 7.99 1.70 10.26
N SER A 108 6.99 2.38 9.72
CA SER A 108 6.63 3.76 10.05
C SER A 108 5.18 3.85 10.50
N TYR A 109 4.95 4.30 11.73
CA TYR A 109 3.65 4.58 12.30
C TYR A 109 3.38 6.07 12.15
N ILE A 110 2.31 6.45 11.45
CA ILE A 110 2.00 7.82 11.08
C ILE A 110 0.77 8.29 11.86
N PHE A 111 0.92 9.43 12.55
CA PHE A 111 -0.12 10.02 13.38
C PHE A 111 -0.69 11.25 12.69
N GLY A 112 -2.01 11.36 12.72
CA GLY A 112 -2.75 12.44 12.08
C GLY A 112 -2.32 13.84 12.54
N TYR A 113 -2.45 14.80 11.64
CA TYR A 113 -2.09 16.18 11.92
C TYR A 113 -2.97 16.81 13.01
N HIS A 114 -4.28 16.61 12.94
CA HIS A 114 -5.24 17.15 13.92
C HIS A 114 -5.48 16.20 15.08
N SER A 115 -5.77 14.95 14.79
CA SER A 115 -6.15 13.94 15.80
C SER A 115 -5.01 13.52 16.71
N LYS A 116 -3.76 13.58 16.23
CA LYS A 116 -2.57 13.00 16.91
C LYS A 116 -2.74 11.51 17.22
N LYS A 117 -3.57 10.83 16.44
CA LYS A 117 -3.86 9.40 16.54
C LYS A 117 -3.24 8.64 15.37
N LEU A 118 -2.97 7.35 15.55
CA LEU A 118 -2.46 6.47 14.49
C LEU A 118 -3.48 6.39 13.36
N ILE A 119 -3.09 6.79 12.16
CA ILE A 119 -3.91 6.80 10.95
C ILE A 119 -3.36 5.91 9.85
N GLN A 120 -2.05 5.58 9.91
CA GLN A 120 -1.42 4.77 8.87
C GLN A 120 -0.19 4.05 9.41
N VAL A 121 0.06 2.85 8.89
CA VAL A 121 1.32 2.13 9.12
C VAL A 121 1.90 1.72 7.78
N ASN A 122 3.15 2.12 7.52
CA ASN A 122 3.88 1.72 6.32
C ASN A 122 5.01 0.76 6.70
N ILE A 123 5.19 -0.27 5.90
CA ILE A 123 6.26 -1.25 6.02
C ILE A 123 7.00 -1.31 4.69
N LEU A 124 8.30 -1.01 4.71
CA LEU A 124 9.14 -0.92 3.52
C LEU A 124 10.29 -1.93 3.59
N TRP A 125 10.42 -2.74 2.56
CA TRP A 125 11.61 -3.53 2.26
C TRP A 125 12.31 -2.97 1.03
N SER A 126 13.65 -3.01 1.03
CA SER A 126 14.46 -2.47 -0.08
C SER A 126 15.70 -3.32 -0.32
N SER A 127 16.03 -3.51 -1.59
CA SER A 127 17.22 -4.23 -2.04
C SER A 127 18.46 -3.34 -2.21
N ASP A 128 18.44 -2.08 -1.77
CA ASP A 128 19.49 -1.10 -2.01
C ASP A 128 20.88 -1.53 -1.52
N ARG A 129 20.94 -2.43 -0.55
CA ARG A 129 22.18 -2.95 0.07
C ARG A 129 22.44 -4.42 -0.21
N ASN A 130 21.52 -5.11 -0.86
CA ASN A 130 21.65 -6.53 -1.18
C ASN A 130 20.88 -6.87 -2.49
N PRO A 131 21.54 -6.82 -3.66
CA PRO A 131 20.91 -7.14 -4.95
C PRO A 131 20.32 -8.56 -4.99
N ALA A 132 20.89 -9.52 -4.25
CA ALA A 132 20.34 -10.87 -4.15
C ALA A 132 18.98 -10.94 -3.45
N ALA A 133 18.56 -9.84 -2.79
CA ALA A 133 17.24 -9.75 -2.16
C ALA A 133 16.10 -9.47 -3.13
N ASP A 134 16.36 -9.13 -4.40
CA ASP A 134 15.30 -8.79 -5.36
C ASP A 134 14.32 -9.95 -5.55
N GLU A 135 14.81 -11.17 -5.78
CA GLU A 135 13.96 -12.36 -5.92
C GLU A 135 13.17 -12.65 -4.64
N THR A 136 13.79 -12.44 -3.48
CA THR A 136 13.14 -12.65 -2.18
C THR A 136 12.05 -11.61 -1.93
N ILE A 137 12.28 -10.35 -2.31
CA ILE A 137 11.28 -9.28 -2.21
C ILE A 137 10.10 -9.55 -3.13
N VAL A 138 10.34 -10.00 -4.37
CA VAL A 138 9.28 -10.42 -5.30
C VAL A 138 8.52 -11.63 -4.75
N GLY A 139 9.21 -12.62 -4.20
CA GLY A 139 8.59 -13.77 -3.55
C GLY A 139 7.69 -13.37 -2.38
N ALA A 140 8.17 -12.46 -1.53
CA ALA A 140 7.39 -11.90 -0.42
C ALA A 140 6.15 -11.12 -0.92
N ALA A 141 6.30 -10.32 -1.98
CA ALA A 141 5.18 -9.60 -2.59
C ALA A 141 4.10 -10.57 -3.08
N ASN A 142 4.48 -11.67 -3.75
CA ASN A 142 3.55 -12.69 -4.21
C ASN A 142 2.85 -13.40 -3.02
N SER A 143 3.60 -13.81 -2.00
CA SER A 143 3.03 -14.48 -0.83
C SER A 143 2.06 -13.59 -0.07
N LEU A 144 2.40 -12.31 0.12
CA LEU A 144 1.50 -11.33 0.76
C LEU A 144 0.27 -11.04 -0.10
N ARG A 145 0.43 -10.94 -1.44
CA ARG A 145 -0.71 -10.80 -2.35
C ARG A 145 -1.68 -11.95 -2.20
N ASP A 146 -1.18 -13.19 -2.22
CA ASP A 146 -2.01 -14.38 -2.15
C ASP A 146 -2.69 -14.47 -0.77
N TYR A 147 -2.00 -14.09 0.30
CA TYR A 147 -2.59 -13.97 1.63
C TYR A 147 -3.75 -12.97 1.65
N PHE A 148 -3.52 -11.73 1.21
CA PHE A 148 -4.58 -10.71 1.21
C PHE A 148 -5.70 -11.04 0.22
N ALA A 149 -5.40 -11.66 -0.91
CA ALA A 149 -6.43 -12.08 -1.88
C ALA A 149 -7.34 -13.19 -1.35
N SER A 150 -6.90 -13.95 -0.34
CA SER A 150 -7.70 -14.96 0.35
C SER A 150 -8.65 -14.40 1.41
N GLU A 151 -8.43 -13.16 1.84
CA GLU A 151 -9.28 -12.49 2.83
C GLU A 151 -10.54 -11.91 2.18
N ALA A 152 -11.64 -11.85 2.93
CA ALA A 152 -12.94 -11.38 2.44
C ALA A 152 -13.04 -9.84 2.45
N PHE A 153 -12.22 -9.17 1.64
CA PHE A 153 -12.37 -7.73 1.37
C PHE A 153 -13.62 -7.43 0.56
N ARG A 154 -14.05 -6.16 0.56
CA ARG A 154 -15.13 -5.70 -0.31
C ARG A 154 -14.76 -5.95 -1.78
N PRO A 155 -15.59 -6.67 -2.55
CA PRO A 155 -15.25 -7.08 -3.92
C PRO A 155 -14.97 -5.90 -4.87
N ASP A 156 -15.65 -4.76 -4.67
CA ASP A 156 -15.51 -3.53 -5.45
C ASP A 156 -14.21 -2.77 -5.14
N SER A 157 -13.50 -3.14 -4.05
CA SER A 157 -12.26 -2.49 -3.62
C SER A 157 -11.01 -3.26 -3.99
N VAL A 158 -11.15 -4.54 -4.38
CA VAL A 158 -9.99 -5.40 -4.65
C VAL A 158 -9.39 -5.11 -6.02
N VAL A 159 -8.10 -4.80 -6.03
CA VAL A 159 -7.29 -4.63 -7.24
C VAL A 159 -6.00 -5.42 -7.07
N VAL A 160 -5.65 -6.22 -8.07
CA VAL A 160 -4.46 -7.09 -8.05
C VAL A 160 -3.63 -6.88 -9.31
N ASN A 161 -2.32 -6.78 -9.15
CA ASN A 161 -1.33 -6.72 -10.23
C ASN A 161 -1.63 -5.63 -11.28
N HIS A 162 -1.97 -4.42 -10.84
CA HIS A 162 -2.25 -3.29 -11.71
C HIS A 162 -0.99 -2.44 -11.93
N GLN A 163 -0.64 -2.17 -13.20
CA GLN A 163 0.50 -1.32 -13.53
C GLN A 163 0.19 0.15 -13.20
N LEU A 164 0.98 0.76 -12.32
CA LEU A 164 0.85 2.18 -11.95
C LEU A 164 1.73 3.08 -12.84
N ALA A 165 2.96 2.65 -13.08
CA ALA A 165 3.96 3.35 -13.89
C ALA A 165 4.94 2.36 -14.49
N ALA A 166 5.87 2.81 -15.34
CA ALA A 166 6.86 1.94 -16.00
C ALA A 166 7.62 1.02 -15.03
N ASN A 167 7.90 1.50 -13.80
CA ASN A 167 8.67 0.79 -12.79
C ASN A 167 7.89 0.62 -11.48
N SER A 168 6.56 0.58 -11.52
CA SER A 168 5.74 0.48 -10.32
C SER A 168 4.46 -0.31 -10.58
N ILE A 169 4.21 -1.30 -9.75
CA ILE A 169 3.05 -2.19 -9.82
C ILE A 169 2.30 -2.12 -8.49
N LEU A 170 1.00 -1.88 -8.56
CA LEU A 170 0.08 -2.14 -7.48
C LEU A 170 -0.11 -3.66 -7.38
N VAL A 171 0.55 -4.28 -6.42
CA VAL A 171 0.51 -5.74 -6.23
C VAL A 171 -0.83 -6.16 -5.65
N PHE A 172 -1.32 -5.39 -4.68
CA PHE A 172 -2.62 -5.62 -4.05
C PHE A 172 -3.20 -4.32 -3.48
N ARG A 173 -4.51 -4.19 -3.58
CA ARG A 173 -5.32 -3.24 -2.81
C ARG A 173 -6.62 -3.92 -2.42
N GLY A 174 -7.04 -3.75 -1.17
CA GLY A 174 -8.35 -4.17 -0.67
C GLY A 174 -8.81 -3.28 0.46
N SER A 175 -10.12 -3.09 0.58
CA SER A 175 -10.71 -2.32 1.68
C SER A 175 -11.74 -3.15 2.42
N ASP A 176 -11.80 -2.95 3.75
CA ASP A 176 -12.83 -3.53 4.60
C ASP A 176 -14.15 -2.76 4.53
N ASP A 177 -15.16 -3.20 5.28
CA ASP A 177 -16.48 -2.55 5.34
C ASP A 177 -16.44 -1.15 5.94
N GLN A 178 -15.39 -0.83 6.72
CA GLN A 178 -15.15 0.50 7.28
C GLN A 178 -14.33 1.39 6.35
N LYS A 179 -14.04 0.94 5.10
CA LYS A 179 -13.22 1.61 4.09
C LYS A 179 -11.75 1.76 4.47
N ARG A 180 -11.29 1.08 5.51
CA ARG A 180 -9.86 0.97 5.81
C ARG A 180 -9.21 0.14 4.73
N THR A 181 -7.99 0.50 4.35
CA THR A 181 -7.38 -0.02 3.13
C THR A 181 -6.02 -0.67 3.43
N VAL A 182 -5.78 -1.84 2.87
CA VAL A 182 -4.44 -2.39 2.65
C VAL A 182 -4.02 -2.06 1.23
N LEU A 183 -2.82 -1.53 1.09
CA LEU A 183 -2.20 -1.17 -0.18
C LEU A 183 -0.80 -1.75 -0.24
N MET A 184 -0.47 -2.44 -1.33
CA MET A 184 0.86 -3.01 -1.54
C MET A 184 1.40 -2.63 -2.91
N VAL A 185 2.56 -1.98 -2.94
CA VAL A 185 3.21 -1.48 -4.14
C VAL A 185 4.63 -2.03 -4.24
N LEU A 186 4.96 -2.58 -5.40
CA LEU A 186 6.32 -2.98 -5.77
C LEU A 186 6.86 -1.95 -6.76
N SER A 187 7.98 -1.32 -6.43
CA SER A 187 8.61 -0.27 -7.24
C SER A 187 10.11 -0.50 -7.38
N GLY A 188 10.70 0.04 -8.45
CA GLY A 188 12.12 -0.08 -8.73
C GLY A 188 12.39 -0.86 -10.01
N ALA A 189 13.62 -0.89 -10.46
CA ALA A 189 13.98 -1.53 -11.69
C ALA A 189 13.83 -3.03 -11.63
N ALA A 190 12.62 -3.52 -11.92
CA ALA A 190 12.55 -4.71 -12.75
C ALA A 190 13.01 -4.24 -14.12
N ALA A 191 14.34 -4.26 -14.30
CA ALA A 191 15.02 -4.11 -15.56
C ALA A 191 14.14 -3.57 -16.70
N ALA A 192 14.28 -2.34 -17.06
CA ALA A 192 14.45 -2.07 -18.46
C ALA A 192 15.52 -3.04 -18.97
N ARG A 193 15.14 -4.14 -19.56
CA ARG A 193 15.91 -4.82 -20.61
C ARG A 193 15.91 -3.88 -21.80
N SER A 194 16.47 -2.70 -21.61
CA SER A 194 16.76 -1.76 -22.67
C SER A 194 18.25 -1.89 -22.96
N GLU A 195 18.55 -2.35 -24.14
CA GLU A 195 19.90 -2.52 -24.68
C GLU A 195 20.65 -1.20 -24.91
N THR A 196 20.24 -0.10 -24.31
CA THR A 196 20.95 1.18 -24.33
C THR A 196 21.75 1.36 -23.06
N LYS A 197 23.05 1.06 -23.19
CA LYS A 197 24.12 1.33 -22.22
C LYS A 197 24.24 2.83 -21.93
N THR A 198 23.41 3.36 -21.06
CA THR A 198 23.77 4.55 -20.30
C THR A 198 23.70 4.14 -18.85
N ALA A 199 24.85 4.10 -18.18
CA ALA A 199 25.06 3.56 -16.85
C ALA A 199 24.42 4.42 -15.76
N SER A 200 23.11 4.43 -15.69
CA SER A 200 22.39 4.85 -14.49
C SER A 200 22.31 3.64 -13.55
N ARG A 201 22.80 3.77 -12.33
CA ARG A 201 22.68 2.74 -11.31
C ARG A 201 21.21 2.36 -11.20
N PRO A 202 20.84 1.08 -11.36
CA PRO A 202 19.44 0.68 -11.30
C PRO A 202 18.86 1.08 -9.94
N SER A 203 17.66 1.65 -9.94
CA SER A 203 16.94 1.96 -8.69
C SER A 203 16.70 0.66 -7.93
N PRO A 204 16.89 0.64 -6.60
CA PRO A 204 16.66 -0.56 -5.81
C PRO A 204 15.19 -0.99 -5.92
N LEU A 205 14.97 -2.30 -5.89
CA LEU A 205 13.63 -2.85 -5.76
C LEU A 205 13.10 -2.56 -4.36
N THR A 206 11.87 -2.05 -4.27
CA THR A 206 11.20 -1.76 -3.02
C THR A 206 9.82 -2.36 -2.99
N LEU A 207 9.46 -2.99 -1.89
CA LEU A 207 8.10 -3.43 -1.57
C LEU A 207 7.58 -2.57 -0.43
N GLU A 208 6.50 -1.85 -0.66
CA GLU A 208 5.80 -1.08 0.37
C GLU A 208 4.44 -1.70 0.63
N LEU A 209 4.16 -1.99 1.91
CA LEU A 209 2.87 -2.44 2.42
C LEU A 209 2.33 -1.38 3.36
N SER A 210 1.15 -0.84 3.07
CA SER A 210 0.51 0.22 3.84
C SER A 210 -0.84 -0.24 4.39
N TYR A 211 -1.07 -0.02 5.68
CA TYR A 211 -2.37 -0.09 6.34
C TYR A 211 -2.86 1.33 6.57
N ILE A 212 -4.04 1.69 6.06
CA ILE A 212 -4.55 3.06 6.01
C ILE A 212 -5.95 3.11 6.60
N GLU A 213 -6.18 4.00 7.57
CA GLU A 213 -7.47 4.16 8.25
C GLU A 213 -8.53 4.75 7.31
N ASP A 214 -8.23 5.89 6.67
CA ASP A 214 -9.09 6.54 5.66
C ASP A 214 -8.23 7.05 4.50
N ALA A 215 -8.24 6.31 3.40
CA ALA A 215 -7.48 6.67 2.20
C ALA A 215 -8.12 7.85 1.43
N ALA A 216 -9.43 8.08 1.61
CA ALA A 216 -10.15 9.16 0.92
C ALA A 216 -9.97 10.52 1.62
N HIS A 217 -9.93 10.51 2.97
CA HIS A 217 -9.85 11.73 3.79
C HIS A 217 -8.75 11.62 4.85
N PRO A 218 -7.47 11.47 4.47
CA PRO A 218 -6.38 11.34 5.43
C PRO A 218 -6.25 12.61 6.28
N ASP A 219 -6.03 12.44 7.59
CA ASP A 219 -5.82 13.53 8.55
C ASP A 219 -4.40 14.11 8.41
N VAL A 220 -4.20 14.89 7.36
CA VAL A 220 -2.94 15.55 7.02
C VAL A 220 -3.15 17.05 6.87
N PHE A 221 -2.09 17.84 7.08
CA PHE A 221 -2.11 19.27 6.79
C PHE A 221 -2.32 19.49 5.29
N ARG A 222 -3.28 20.33 4.95
CA ARG A 222 -3.52 20.79 3.56
C ARG A 222 -3.74 22.29 3.57
N ILE A 223 -3.19 22.96 2.58
CA ILE A 223 -3.49 24.38 2.34
C ILE A 223 -4.92 24.48 1.83
N GLY A 224 -5.76 25.22 2.55
CA GLY A 224 -7.16 25.42 2.20
C GLY A 224 -7.30 26.24 0.92
N LYS A 225 -8.38 25.98 0.16
CA LYS A 225 -8.73 26.79 -1.01
C LYS A 225 -8.93 28.27 -0.60
N GLY A 226 -8.21 29.17 -1.24
CA GLY A 226 -8.32 30.61 -0.96
C GLY A 226 -7.38 31.15 0.13
N GLN A 227 -6.40 30.37 0.57
CA GLN A 227 -5.36 30.84 1.51
C GLN A 227 -4.17 31.51 0.80
N PHE A 228 -4.14 31.54 -0.53
CA PHE A 228 -3.17 32.24 -1.38
C PHE A 228 -3.87 32.88 -2.55
#